data_f667193ffd31ec94463f57832a046830
#
_entry.id   f667193ffd31ec94463f57832a046830
#
_cell.length_a   1.000
_cell.length_b   1.000
_cell.length_c   1.000
_cell.angle_alpha   90.00
_cell.angle_beta   90.00
_cell.angle_gamma   90.00
#
_symmetry.space_group_name_H-M   'P 1'
#
loop_
_entity.id
_entity.type
_entity.pdbx_description
1 polymer ?
#
loop_
_entity_poly.entity_id
_entity_poly.type
_entity_poly.pdbx_seq_one_letter_code
_entity_poly.pdbx_strand_id
1 'polypeptide(L)'
;MQVTPVRAPTAASRVRATNPWAILPDPGHTAPLQMARTTIGVRDTGAYSTRGAGKGGLLAESAAILRALQSGTAPGELRAAVLAGRILRQRARITREGIFKRLAHRLLDHGRPWIYDALIAALDHGERSPEFLSSLLLRYVLQDRLVFDFVTGPLWAHWREGRLIVDRDDLLAFFDQAREAQPQVARWTEPTRKRLAGDILSCLRDLGLLEGTQRKHIVRPVLPLSTAEHLLRVLIAEGRRGAEIVEDPAWRIFLCSPNDVADVLTRLSQTRRIGFERAGSHIVLHTPPAWETAA
;
A
#
# COMPACT_ATOMS: atom_id res chain seq x y z
N MET A 1 -6.68 38.63 -52.34
CA MET A 1 -7.14 38.44 -50.96
C MET A 1 -6.52 37.16 -50.43
N GLN A 2 -5.43 37.27 -49.69
CA GLN A 2 -4.73 36.14 -49.09
C GLN A 2 -5.32 35.92 -47.69
N VAL A 3 -5.76 34.71 -47.41
CA VAL A 3 -6.26 34.29 -46.11
C VAL A 3 -5.10 33.68 -45.32
N THR A 4 -4.73 34.32 -44.23
CA THR A 4 -3.71 33.86 -43.28
C THR A 4 -4.25 32.76 -42.38
N PRO A 5 -3.56 31.62 -42.14
CA PRO A 5 -4.03 30.60 -41.22
C PRO A 5 -3.80 31.00 -39.73
N VAL A 6 -4.84 30.83 -38.94
CA VAL A 6 -4.82 31.03 -37.50
C VAL A 6 -3.99 29.92 -36.84
N ARG A 7 -2.99 30.35 -36.08
CA ARG A 7 -2.10 29.48 -35.27
C ARG A 7 -2.86 28.92 -34.06
N ALA A 8 -2.87 27.62 -33.91
CA ALA A 8 -3.40 26.91 -32.72
C ALA A 8 -2.57 27.26 -31.45
N PRO A 9 -3.19 27.33 -30.27
CA PRO A 9 -2.49 27.63 -29.03
C PRO A 9 -1.61 26.45 -28.59
N THR A 10 -0.38 26.76 -28.24
CA THR A 10 0.66 25.91 -27.70
C THR A 10 0.17 25.22 -26.41
N ALA A 11 0.46 23.93 -26.31
CA ALA A 11 0.18 23.07 -25.16
C ALA A 11 0.73 23.67 -23.86
N ALA A 12 -0.17 23.84 -22.90
CA ALA A 12 0.18 24.24 -21.53
C ALA A 12 1.15 23.22 -20.91
N SER A 13 2.27 23.71 -20.44
CA SER A 13 3.27 23.02 -19.64
C SER A 13 2.58 22.35 -18.44
N ARG A 14 2.50 21.01 -18.45
CA ARG A 14 2.10 20.24 -17.27
C ARG A 14 3.19 20.38 -16.21
N VAL A 15 2.91 21.15 -15.19
CA VAL A 15 3.72 21.19 -13.97
C VAL A 15 3.72 19.77 -13.39
N ARG A 16 4.88 19.11 -13.44
CA ARG A 16 5.09 17.82 -12.75
C ARG A 16 4.96 18.07 -11.25
N ALA A 17 3.97 17.51 -10.63
CA ALA A 17 3.87 17.44 -9.17
C ALA A 17 5.10 16.65 -8.68
N THR A 18 6.08 17.35 -8.12
CA THR A 18 7.22 16.73 -7.44
C THR A 18 6.72 16.10 -6.15
N ASN A 19 6.97 14.82 -5.96
CA ASN A 19 6.65 14.12 -4.72
C ASN A 19 7.45 14.73 -3.54
N PRO A 20 6.82 15.46 -2.59
CA PRO A 20 7.53 16.11 -1.50
C PRO A 20 8.14 15.11 -0.49
N TRP A 21 7.85 13.81 -0.67
CA TRP A 21 8.32 12.72 0.17
C TRP A 21 9.50 11.95 -0.44
N ALA A 22 9.93 12.27 -1.65
CA ALA A 22 11.08 11.63 -2.25
C ALA A 22 12.30 11.82 -1.34
N ILE A 23 12.79 10.74 -0.77
CA ILE A 23 14.01 10.73 0.04
C ILE A 23 15.16 11.11 -0.90
N LEU A 24 15.76 12.28 -0.70
CA LEU A 24 16.95 12.69 -1.44
C LEU A 24 18.03 11.62 -1.24
N PRO A 25 18.74 11.22 -2.30
CA PRO A 25 19.85 10.27 -2.20
C PRO A 25 20.92 10.83 -1.28
N ASP A 26 21.49 9.95 -0.46
CA ASP A 26 22.62 10.24 0.42
C ASP A 26 23.82 10.67 -0.45
N PRO A 27 24.46 11.85 -0.23
CA PRO A 27 25.53 12.35 -1.08
C PRO A 27 26.81 11.50 -1.08
N GLY A 28 26.87 10.41 -0.32
CA GLY A 28 28.00 9.49 -0.22
C GLY A 28 27.92 8.19 -1.04
N HIS A 29 26.82 7.92 -1.74
CA HIS A 29 26.68 6.71 -2.55
C HIS A 29 26.47 7.07 -4.03
N THR A 30 27.53 7.00 -4.80
CA THR A 30 27.49 6.95 -6.28
C THR A 30 26.98 5.57 -6.73
N ALA A 31 25.66 5.35 -6.60
CA ALA A 31 24.97 4.27 -7.27
C ALA A 31 24.37 4.82 -8.58
N PRO A 32 24.34 4.04 -9.68
CA PRO A 32 23.83 4.52 -10.96
C PRO A 32 22.38 4.99 -10.81
N LEU A 33 22.08 6.10 -11.46
CA LEU A 33 20.79 6.78 -11.53
C LEU A 33 19.64 5.79 -11.58
N GLN A 34 18.95 5.62 -10.46
CA GLN A 34 17.71 4.88 -10.43
C GLN A 34 16.71 5.62 -11.31
N MET A 35 16.27 4.95 -12.37
CA MET A 35 15.17 5.41 -13.22
C MET A 35 14.05 5.94 -12.33
N ALA A 36 13.69 7.19 -12.52
CA ALA A 36 12.59 7.83 -11.82
C ALA A 36 11.34 6.92 -11.94
N ARG A 37 10.87 6.40 -10.81
CA ARG A 37 9.63 5.64 -10.76
C ARG A 37 8.51 6.56 -11.23
N THR A 38 8.06 6.38 -12.45
CA THR A 38 6.83 7.01 -12.94
C THR A 38 5.67 6.26 -12.30
N THR A 39 5.41 6.53 -11.03
CA THR A 39 4.29 5.93 -10.32
C THR A 39 3.03 6.65 -10.76
N ILE A 40 2.40 6.16 -11.81
CA ILE A 40 1.07 6.60 -12.26
C ILE A 40 0.01 6.02 -11.31
N GLY A 41 0.28 4.87 -10.71
CA GLY A 41 -0.62 4.16 -9.78
C GLY A 41 -0.31 4.39 -8.30
N VAL A 42 -1.26 4.05 -7.45
CA VAL A 42 -1.13 4.07 -5.99
C VAL A 42 -0.43 2.81 -5.49
N ARG A 43 -0.43 1.75 -6.29
CA ARG A 43 0.26 0.47 -6.02
C ARG A 43 1.70 0.48 -6.52
N ASP A 44 2.58 -0.22 -5.78
CA ASP A 44 3.91 -0.53 -6.29
C ASP A 44 3.83 -1.59 -7.38
N THR A 45 4.23 -1.24 -8.59
CA THR A 45 4.34 -2.14 -9.75
C THR A 45 5.80 -2.38 -10.16
N GLY A 46 6.75 -1.91 -9.35
CA GLY A 46 8.18 -2.01 -9.63
C GLY A 46 8.74 -3.42 -9.45
N ALA A 47 10.04 -3.54 -9.56
CA ALA A 47 10.75 -4.78 -9.27
C ALA A 47 10.68 -5.13 -7.78
N TYR A 48 10.68 -6.42 -7.44
CA TYR A 48 10.69 -6.87 -6.05
C TYR A 48 11.87 -6.26 -5.28
N SER A 49 11.62 -5.86 -4.06
CA SER A 49 12.62 -5.22 -3.22
C SER A 49 12.56 -5.72 -1.78
N THR A 50 13.63 -5.51 -1.02
CA THR A 50 13.67 -5.81 0.42
C THR A 50 13.34 -4.59 1.28
N ARG A 51 12.92 -3.46 0.68
CA ARG A 51 12.77 -2.16 1.36
C ARG A 51 11.61 -2.12 2.36
N GLY A 52 10.47 -2.72 1.99
CA GLY A 52 9.25 -2.71 2.80
C GLY A 52 9.28 -3.68 3.97
N ALA A 53 10.14 -4.70 3.92
CA ALA A 53 10.22 -5.73 4.93
C ALA A 53 11.10 -5.32 6.13
N GLY A 54 10.85 -5.96 7.27
CA GLY A 54 11.64 -5.86 8.48
C GLY A 54 10.90 -5.24 9.68
N LYS A 55 11.25 -5.71 10.88
CA LYS A 55 10.79 -5.24 12.20
C LYS A 55 9.27 -5.26 12.45
N GLY A 56 8.52 -6.18 11.82
CA GLY A 56 7.09 -6.34 12.07
C GLY A 56 6.24 -5.16 11.58
N GLY A 57 5.03 -5.03 12.14
CA GLY A 57 4.01 -4.06 11.71
C GLY A 57 4.33 -2.60 12.04
N LEU A 58 5.23 -2.32 13.02
CA LEU A 58 5.60 -0.97 13.45
C LEU A 58 4.38 -0.08 13.78
N LEU A 59 3.38 -0.64 14.48
CA LEU A 59 2.08 0.02 14.73
C LEU A 59 2.24 1.34 15.49
N ALA A 60 2.94 1.30 16.64
CA ALA A 60 3.14 2.48 17.48
C ALA A 60 3.97 3.56 16.77
N GLU A 61 4.97 3.15 16.00
CA GLU A 61 5.81 4.07 15.23
C GLU A 61 5.03 4.68 14.05
N SER A 62 4.15 3.90 13.39
CA SER A 62 3.24 4.39 12.35
C SER A 62 2.30 5.43 12.93
N ALA A 63 1.67 5.14 14.07
CA ALA A 63 0.79 6.07 14.77
C ALA A 63 1.53 7.36 15.16
N ALA A 64 2.76 7.26 15.70
CA ALA A 64 3.55 8.42 16.09
C ALA A 64 3.86 9.34 14.90
N ILE A 65 4.20 8.79 13.73
CA ILE A 65 4.45 9.58 12.51
C ILE A 65 3.16 10.23 12.01
N LEU A 66 2.05 9.50 11.96
CA LEU A 66 0.77 10.04 11.50
C LEU A 66 0.24 11.13 12.43
N ARG A 67 0.40 10.99 13.75
CA ARG A 67 0.07 12.06 14.71
C ARG A 67 0.94 13.30 14.54
N ALA A 68 2.21 13.15 14.23
CA ALA A 68 3.08 14.29 13.94
C ALA A 68 2.61 15.05 12.69
N LEU A 69 2.16 14.35 11.64
CA LEU A 69 1.53 14.95 10.46
C LEU A 69 0.23 15.66 10.83
N GLN A 70 -0.64 15.01 11.58
CA GLN A 70 -1.92 15.56 12.05
C GLN A 70 -1.73 16.83 12.88
N SER A 71 -0.66 16.91 13.69
CA SER A 71 -0.31 18.09 14.48
C SER A 71 0.41 19.20 13.70
N GLY A 72 0.55 19.05 12.37
CA GLY A 72 1.09 20.08 11.49
C GLY A 72 2.59 20.00 11.23
N THR A 73 3.28 18.90 11.63
CA THR A 73 4.67 18.69 11.22
C THR A 73 4.73 18.56 9.69
N ALA A 74 5.45 19.47 9.06
CA ALA A 74 5.57 19.43 7.60
C ALA A 74 6.27 18.13 7.15
N PRO A 75 5.87 17.54 6.03
CA PRO A 75 6.47 16.32 5.51
C PRO A 75 8.00 16.37 5.40
N GLY A 76 8.55 17.48 4.90
CA GLY A 76 10.00 17.66 4.78
C GLY A 76 10.73 17.70 6.12
N GLU A 77 10.05 18.02 7.22
CA GLU A 77 10.60 18.11 8.57
C GLU A 77 10.55 16.80 9.35
N LEU A 78 9.68 15.86 8.93
CA LEU A 78 9.47 14.59 9.63
C LEU A 78 10.78 13.84 9.88
N ARG A 79 11.62 13.73 8.85
CA ARG A 79 12.92 13.03 8.98
C ARG A 79 13.78 13.66 10.05
N ALA A 80 13.92 14.97 10.04
CA ALA A 80 14.73 15.71 11.03
C ALA A 80 14.16 15.52 12.43
N ALA A 81 12.84 15.61 12.61
CA ALA A 81 12.16 15.43 13.90
C ALA A 81 12.31 14.00 14.44
N VAL A 82 12.23 12.99 13.58
CA VAL A 82 12.46 11.58 13.93
C VAL A 82 13.92 11.36 14.37
N LEU A 83 14.88 11.85 13.58
CA LEU A 83 16.31 11.67 13.90
C LEU A 83 16.71 12.39 15.19
N ALA A 84 16.09 13.53 15.48
CA ALA A 84 16.25 14.25 16.74
C ALA A 84 15.59 13.55 17.95
N GLY A 85 14.79 12.48 17.74
CA GLY A 85 14.12 11.76 18.82
C GLY A 85 12.84 12.43 19.34
N ARG A 86 12.29 13.40 18.61
CA ARG A 86 11.06 14.12 19.01
C ARG A 86 9.78 13.30 18.74
N ILE A 87 9.82 12.35 17.79
CA ILE A 87 8.65 11.57 17.38
C ILE A 87 8.76 10.12 17.82
N LEU A 88 9.90 9.47 17.58
CA LEU A 88 10.13 8.06 17.90
C LEU A 88 10.88 7.89 19.23
N ARG A 89 10.44 6.89 20.04
CA ARG A 89 10.96 6.65 21.38
C ARG A 89 12.32 5.92 21.43
N GLN A 90 12.77 5.34 20.32
CA GLN A 90 14.04 4.60 20.27
C GLN A 90 15.23 5.50 20.58
N ARG A 91 16.12 5.05 21.48
CA ARG A 91 17.27 5.85 21.93
C ARG A 91 18.32 6.07 20.83
N ALA A 92 18.68 5.00 20.10
CA ALA A 92 19.71 5.08 19.08
C ALA A 92 19.21 5.76 17.79
N ARG A 93 19.95 6.77 17.33
CA ARG A 93 19.66 7.50 16.07
C ARG A 93 19.58 6.57 14.85
N ILE A 94 20.51 5.61 14.75
CA ILE A 94 20.54 4.64 13.63
C ILE A 94 19.27 3.76 13.60
N THR A 95 18.75 3.41 14.78
CA THR A 95 17.49 2.65 14.87
C THR A 95 16.31 3.49 14.40
N ARG A 96 16.22 4.76 14.83
CA ARG A 96 15.18 5.70 14.38
C ARG A 96 15.23 5.91 12.88
N GLU A 97 16.42 6.10 12.32
CA GLU A 97 16.60 6.25 10.88
C GLU A 97 16.15 5.01 10.10
N GLY A 98 16.52 3.81 10.54
CA GLY A 98 16.09 2.57 9.92
C GLY A 98 14.58 2.35 9.99
N ILE A 99 13.92 2.74 11.09
CA ILE A 99 12.45 2.69 11.23
C ILE A 99 11.82 3.72 10.28
N PHE A 100 12.30 4.96 10.29
CA PHE A 100 11.77 6.01 9.44
C PHE A 100 11.84 5.65 7.95
N LYS A 101 13.00 5.13 7.48
CA LYS A 101 13.14 4.69 6.07
C LYS A 101 12.07 3.66 5.66
N ARG A 102 11.73 2.71 6.55
CA ARG A 102 10.68 1.72 6.27
C ARG A 102 9.28 2.33 6.29
N LEU A 103 8.99 3.16 7.28
CA LEU A 103 7.68 3.81 7.37
C LEU A 103 7.47 4.84 6.26
N ALA A 104 8.51 5.58 5.87
CA ALA A 104 8.45 6.44 4.71
C ALA A 104 8.06 5.65 3.45
N HIS A 105 8.71 4.53 3.20
CA HIS A 105 8.36 3.65 2.08
C HIS A 105 6.93 3.10 2.19
N ARG A 106 6.50 2.64 3.37
CA ARG A 106 5.17 2.03 3.56
C ARG A 106 4.02 3.05 3.51
N LEU A 107 4.23 4.23 4.11
CA LEU A 107 3.15 5.17 4.38
C LEU A 107 3.25 6.47 3.57
N LEU A 108 4.48 6.95 3.25
CA LEU A 108 4.69 8.31 2.79
C LEU A 108 5.08 8.42 1.31
N ASP A 109 5.56 7.34 0.71
CA ASP A 109 6.14 7.34 -0.65
C ASP A 109 5.08 7.17 -1.76
N HIS A 110 4.00 7.97 -1.72
CA HIS A 110 2.91 7.88 -2.71
C HIS A 110 2.45 9.24 -3.29
N GLY A 111 2.82 10.38 -2.67
CA GLY A 111 2.56 11.71 -3.21
C GLY A 111 1.10 12.17 -3.24
N ARG A 112 0.18 11.47 -2.58
CA ARG A 112 -1.26 11.78 -2.61
C ARG A 112 -1.79 12.12 -1.21
N PRO A 113 -2.17 13.39 -0.93
CA PRO A 113 -2.63 13.82 0.40
C PRO A 113 -3.80 13.01 0.95
N TRP A 114 -4.79 12.68 0.13
CA TRP A 114 -5.99 11.95 0.58
C TRP A 114 -5.70 10.55 1.15
N ILE A 115 -4.52 9.99 0.87
CA ILE A 115 -4.09 8.71 1.48
C ILE A 115 -3.68 8.94 2.94
N TYR A 116 -2.99 10.05 3.25
CA TYR A 116 -2.67 10.41 4.64
C TYR A 116 -3.93 10.69 5.43
N ASP A 117 -4.86 11.46 4.83
CA ASP A 117 -6.13 11.80 5.47
C ASP A 117 -6.90 10.53 5.87
N ALA A 118 -6.93 9.52 4.99
CA ALA A 118 -7.57 8.25 5.30
C ALA A 118 -6.87 7.47 6.42
N LEU A 119 -5.52 7.48 6.47
CA LEU A 119 -4.76 6.83 7.53
C LEU A 119 -4.91 7.56 8.88
N ILE A 120 -4.93 8.89 8.87
CA ILE A 120 -5.15 9.71 10.07
C ILE A 120 -6.57 9.49 10.59
N ALA A 121 -7.59 9.54 9.73
CA ALA A 121 -8.97 9.25 10.11
C ALA A 121 -9.12 7.84 10.71
N ALA A 122 -8.42 6.85 10.16
CA ALA A 122 -8.41 5.50 10.72
C ALA A 122 -7.73 5.46 12.11
N LEU A 123 -6.66 6.23 12.31
CA LEU A 123 -5.95 6.33 13.60
C LEU A 123 -6.80 6.99 14.68
N ASP A 124 -7.72 7.89 14.34
CA ASP A 124 -8.63 8.53 15.30
C ASP A 124 -9.56 7.52 16.01
N HIS A 125 -9.79 6.33 15.43
CA HIS A 125 -10.46 5.21 16.07
C HIS A 125 -9.57 4.46 17.08
N GLY A 126 -8.26 4.74 17.10
CA GLY A 126 -7.28 4.13 18.01
C GLY A 126 -6.21 3.28 17.30
N GLU A 127 -5.04 3.16 17.93
CA GLU A 127 -3.86 2.47 17.35
C GLU A 127 -4.07 0.95 17.11
N ARG A 128 -5.07 0.35 17.73
CA ARG A 128 -5.41 -1.08 17.60
C ARG A 128 -6.83 -1.30 17.08
N SER A 129 -7.48 -0.26 16.60
CA SER A 129 -8.80 -0.37 16.01
C SER A 129 -8.75 -1.19 14.72
N PRO A 130 -9.84 -1.88 14.37
CA PRO A 130 -9.96 -2.55 13.07
C PRO A 130 -9.73 -1.59 11.90
N GLU A 131 -10.16 -0.33 12.02
CA GLU A 131 -9.99 0.73 11.02
C GLU A 131 -8.51 1.01 10.78
N PHE A 132 -7.72 1.18 11.84
CA PHE A 132 -6.30 1.50 11.71
C PHE A 132 -5.49 0.30 11.22
N LEU A 133 -5.71 -0.89 11.81
CA LEU A 133 -5.02 -2.12 11.41
C LEU A 133 -5.26 -2.47 9.94
N SER A 134 -6.53 -2.40 9.49
CA SER A 134 -6.89 -2.70 8.10
C SER A 134 -6.32 -1.67 7.12
N SER A 135 -6.30 -0.38 7.49
CA SER A 135 -5.70 0.68 6.68
C SER A 135 -4.19 0.52 6.57
N LEU A 136 -3.49 0.13 7.65
CA LEU A 136 -2.07 -0.17 7.60
C LEU A 136 -1.78 -1.44 6.79
N LEU A 137 -2.60 -2.49 6.92
CA LEU A 137 -2.50 -3.71 6.11
C LEU A 137 -2.61 -3.37 4.63
N LEU A 138 -3.66 -2.63 4.25
CA LEU A 138 -3.88 -2.18 2.89
C LEU A 138 -2.67 -1.43 2.34
N ARG A 139 -2.15 -0.46 3.08
CA ARG A 139 -0.99 0.33 2.66
C ARG A 139 0.27 -0.51 2.54
N TYR A 140 0.55 -1.36 3.51
CA TYR A 140 1.71 -2.24 3.49
C TYR A 140 1.72 -3.13 2.25
N VAL A 141 0.59 -3.75 1.95
CA VAL A 141 0.49 -4.68 0.81
C VAL A 141 0.53 -3.93 -0.53
N LEU A 142 -0.13 -2.79 -0.66
CA LEU A 142 -0.13 -2.02 -1.91
C LEU A 142 1.22 -1.35 -2.22
N GLN A 143 2.03 -1.04 -1.21
CA GLN A 143 3.33 -0.36 -1.37
C GLN A 143 4.51 -1.30 -1.59
N ASP A 144 4.30 -2.60 -1.51
CA ASP A 144 5.36 -3.58 -1.74
C ASP A 144 4.84 -4.67 -2.70
N ARG A 145 5.26 -4.60 -3.94
CA ARG A 145 4.83 -5.55 -4.98
C ARG A 145 5.09 -7.00 -4.59
N LEU A 146 6.21 -7.29 -3.92
CA LEU A 146 6.52 -8.65 -3.47
C LEU A 146 5.45 -9.16 -2.51
N VAL A 147 5.06 -8.31 -1.53
CA VAL A 147 4.03 -8.66 -0.54
C VAL A 147 2.66 -8.75 -1.22
N PHE A 148 2.36 -7.84 -2.14
CA PHE A 148 1.11 -7.85 -2.90
C PHE A 148 0.94 -9.17 -3.67
N ASP A 149 1.94 -9.55 -4.46
CA ASP A 149 1.88 -10.75 -5.29
C ASP A 149 1.82 -12.02 -4.42
N PHE A 150 2.50 -12.05 -3.26
CA PHE A 150 2.39 -13.17 -2.31
C PHE A 150 0.99 -13.28 -1.69
N VAL A 151 0.44 -12.16 -1.19
CA VAL A 151 -0.85 -12.14 -0.50
C VAL A 151 -2.00 -12.44 -1.46
N THR A 152 -1.99 -11.84 -2.65
CA THR A 152 -3.09 -11.98 -3.62
C THR A 152 -2.99 -13.21 -4.51
N GLY A 153 -1.84 -13.89 -4.52
CA GLY A 153 -1.56 -15.14 -5.21
C GLY A 153 -1.51 -16.34 -4.26
N PRO A 154 -0.32 -16.78 -3.79
CA PRO A 154 -0.17 -18.00 -2.99
C PRO A 154 -1.02 -18.03 -1.71
N LEU A 155 -1.01 -16.95 -0.91
CA LEU A 155 -1.77 -16.90 0.34
C LEU A 155 -3.29 -16.96 0.08
N TRP A 156 -3.76 -16.24 -0.94
CA TRP A 156 -5.15 -16.33 -1.39
C TRP A 156 -5.53 -17.73 -1.88
N ALA A 157 -4.64 -18.41 -2.63
CA ALA A 157 -4.87 -19.80 -3.06
C ALA A 157 -5.01 -20.73 -1.84
N HIS A 158 -4.11 -20.64 -0.86
CA HIS A 158 -4.19 -21.41 0.39
C HIS A 158 -5.51 -21.18 1.11
N TRP A 159 -5.95 -19.93 1.25
CA TRP A 159 -7.26 -19.60 1.83
C TRP A 159 -8.42 -20.26 1.10
N ARG A 160 -8.42 -20.19 -0.24
CA ARG A 160 -9.47 -20.78 -1.07
C ARG A 160 -9.54 -22.30 -0.99
N GLU A 161 -8.40 -22.95 -0.80
CA GLU A 161 -8.25 -24.40 -0.67
C GLU A 161 -8.48 -24.91 0.77
N GLY A 162 -8.72 -24.02 1.72
CA GLY A 162 -8.84 -24.38 3.15
C GLY A 162 -7.52 -24.73 3.81
N ARG A 163 -6.39 -24.47 3.17
CA ARG A 163 -5.05 -24.58 3.75
C ARG A 163 -4.76 -23.34 4.58
N LEU A 164 -5.14 -23.37 5.85
CA LEU A 164 -5.08 -22.19 6.71
C LEU A 164 -3.71 -21.94 7.37
N ILE A 165 -2.74 -22.82 7.19
CA ILE A 165 -1.40 -22.67 7.76
C ILE A 165 -0.47 -22.15 6.67
N VAL A 166 0.29 -21.10 7.00
CA VAL A 166 1.37 -20.55 6.18
C VAL A 166 2.62 -20.42 7.02
N ASP A 167 3.76 -20.76 6.42
CA ASP A 167 5.05 -20.69 7.08
C ASP A 167 6.14 -20.04 6.18
N ARG A 168 7.37 -20.09 6.65
CA ARG A 168 8.50 -19.50 5.93
C ARG A 168 8.79 -20.22 4.61
N ASP A 169 8.54 -21.51 4.56
CA ASP A 169 8.87 -22.32 3.37
C ASP A 169 7.93 -22.00 2.22
N ASP A 170 6.66 -21.62 2.51
CA ASP A 170 5.73 -21.12 1.48
C ASP A 170 6.28 -19.85 0.79
N LEU A 171 6.85 -18.91 1.57
CA LEU A 171 7.48 -17.73 0.99
C LEU A 171 8.78 -18.04 0.26
N LEU A 172 9.57 -18.97 0.76
CA LEU A 172 10.80 -19.39 0.07
C LEU A 172 10.48 -20.05 -1.27
N ALA A 173 9.45 -20.91 -1.33
CA ALA A 173 8.95 -21.49 -2.57
C ALA A 173 8.43 -20.41 -3.54
N PHE A 174 7.69 -19.42 -3.03
CA PHE A 174 7.24 -18.27 -3.82
C PHE A 174 8.43 -17.48 -4.39
N PHE A 175 9.49 -17.25 -3.61
CA PHE A 175 10.70 -16.59 -4.13
C PHE A 175 11.39 -17.40 -5.21
N ASP A 176 11.42 -18.73 -5.09
CA ASP A 176 12.01 -19.60 -6.11
C ASP A 176 11.23 -19.55 -7.43
N GLN A 177 9.91 -19.58 -7.37
CA GLN A 177 9.03 -19.41 -8.54
C GLN A 177 9.18 -18.02 -9.19
N ALA A 178 9.41 -16.99 -8.39
CA ALA A 178 9.52 -15.62 -8.89
C ALA A 178 10.86 -15.31 -9.57
N ARG A 179 11.90 -16.16 -9.45
CA ARG A 179 13.27 -15.88 -9.93
C ARG A 179 13.36 -15.56 -11.41
N GLU A 180 12.55 -16.23 -12.21
CA GLU A 180 12.56 -16.06 -13.67
C GLU A 180 11.98 -14.69 -14.08
N ALA A 181 10.82 -14.33 -13.51
CA ALA A 181 10.15 -13.06 -13.77
C ALA A 181 10.77 -11.87 -13.04
N GLN A 182 11.55 -12.12 -11.97
CA GLN A 182 12.14 -11.13 -11.08
C GLN A 182 13.64 -11.42 -10.85
N PRO A 183 14.53 -11.09 -11.80
CA PRO A 183 15.95 -11.46 -11.75
C PRO A 183 16.70 -11.01 -10.50
N GLN A 184 16.26 -9.94 -9.84
CA GLN A 184 16.85 -9.46 -8.58
C GLN A 184 16.65 -10.45 -7.42
N VAL A 185 15.61 -11.29 -7.46
CA VAL A 185 15.39 -12.34 -6.44
C VAL A 185 16.50 -13.39 -6.48
N ALA A 186 17.04 -13.69 -7.66
CA ALA A 186 18.16 -14.62 -7.82
C ALA A 186 19.45 -14.11 -7.15
N ARG A 187 19.57 -12.79 -6.93
CA ARG A 187 20.74 -12.18 -6.26
C ARG A 187 20.65 -12.19 -4.75
N TRP A 188 19.48 -12.54 -4.17
CA TRP A 188 19.32 -12.58 -2.72
C TRP A 188 19.97 -13.83 -2.15
N THR A 189 20.85 -13.63 -1.15
CA THR A 189 21.45 -14.74 -0.42
C THR A 189 20.40 -15.50 0.39
N GLU A 190 20.66 -16.76 0.71
CA GLU A 190 19.75 -17.57 1.51
C GLU A 190 19.41 -16.92 2.88
N PRO A 191 20.37 -16.37 3.66
CA PRO A 191 20.05 -15.65 4.89
C PRO A 191 19.13 -14.46 4.66
N THR A 192 19.33 -13.71 3.56
CA THR A 192 18.45 -12.57 3.20
C THR A 192 17.04 -13.04 2.91
N ARG A 193 16.87 -14.12 2.13
CA ARG A 193 15.57 -14.71 1.80
C ARG A 193 14.84 -15.20 3.06
N LYS A 194 15.53 -15.96 3.94
CA LYS A 194 14.96 -16.46 5.20
C LYS A 194 14.52 -15.34 6.13
N ARG A 195 15.35 -14.28 6.26
CA ARG A 195 15.00 -13.10 7.05
C ARG A 195 13.80 -12.37 6.45
N LEU A 196 13.81 -12.11 5.15
CA LEU A 196 12.73 -11.41 4.44
C LEU A 196 11.39 -12.14 4.60
N ALA A 197 11.39 -13.47 4.42
CA ALA A 197 10.20 -14.29 4.63
C ALA A 197 9.67 -14.17 6.07
N GLY A 198 10.54 -14.27 7.07
CA GLY A 198 10.16 -14.09 8.47
C GLY A 198 9.61 -12.70 8.78
N ASP A 199 10.21 -11.66 8.21
CA ASP A 199 9.81 -10.27 8.37
C ASP A 199 8.42 -10.01 7.75
N ILE A 200 8.16 -10.51 6.54
CA ILE A 200 6.85 -10.39 5.86
C ILE A 200 5.77 -11.08 6.69
N LEU A 201 5.97 -12.34 7.07
CA LEU A 201 4.99 -13.08 7.88
C LEU A 201 4.72 -12.41 9.23
N SER A 202 5.74 -11.80 9.84
CA SER A 202 5.57 -11.05 11.09
C SER A 202 4.77 -9.76 10.88
N CYS A 203 5.00 -9.04 9.79
CA CYS A 203 4.19 -7.88 9.44
C CYS A 203 2.72 -8.24 9.21
N LEU A 204 2.45 -9.29 8.43
CA LEU A 204 1.09 -9.75 8.14
C LEU A 204 0.36 -10.19 9.41
N ARG A 205 1.08 -10.82 10.37
CA ARG A 205 0.53 -11.14 11.69
C ARG A 205 0.19 -9.88 12.48
N ASP A 206 1.12 -8.96 12.59
CA ASP A 206 0.92 -7.74 13.38
C ASP A 206 -0.19 -6.85 12.81
N LEU A 207 -0.49 -6.99 11.52
CA LEU A 207 -1.56 -6.27 10.81
C LEU A 207 -2.87 -7.07 10.69
N GLY A 208 -2.95 -8.26 11.32
CA GLY A 208 -4.20 -9.01 11.49
C GLY A 208 -4.62 -9.88 10.30
N LEU A 209 -3.73 -10.18 9.34
CA LEU A 209 -3.98 -11.17 8.30
C LEU A 209 -3.54 -12.59 8.73
N LEU A 210 -2.62 -12.67 9.68
CA LEU A 210 -2.12 -13.93 10.24
C LEU A 210 -2.20 -13.91 11.77
N GLU A 211 -2.32 -15.10 12.38
CA GLU A 211 -2.23 -15.31 13.82
C GLU A 211 -1.19 -16.38 14.15
N GLY A 212 -0.66 -16.35 15.37
CA GLY A 212 0.33 -17.31 15.85
C GLY A 212 1.78 -16.85 15.66
N THR A 213 2.71 -17.57 16.28
CA THR A 213 4.14 -17.21 16.31
C THR A 213 4.99 -18.07 15.38
N GLN A 214 5.08 -19.37 15.58
CA GLN A 214 5.87 -20.27 14.75
C GLN A 214 5.08 -20.74 13.52
N ARG A 215 3.93 -21.36 13.75
CA ARG A 215 2.94 -21.66 12.72
C ARG A 215 1.96 -20.50 12.67
N LYS A 216 1.76 -19.94 11.51
CA LYS A 216 0.85 -18.82 11.31
C LYS A 216 -0.42 -19.30 10.63
N HIS A 217 -1.56 -18.98 11.25
CA HIS A 217 -2.87 -19.28 10.69
C HIS A 217 -3.36 -18.07 9.91
N ILE A 218 -3.84 -18.31 8.71
CA ILE A 218 -4.52 -17.30 7.89
C ILE A 218 -5.86 -17.01 8.53
N VAL A 219 -6.11 -15.75 8.85
CA VAL A 219 -7.39 -15.29 9.40
C VAL A 219 -7.94 -14.18 8.52
N ARG A 220 -9.27 -14.14 8.38
CA ARG A 220 -9.90 -13.08 7.59
C ARG A 220 -9.83 -11.76 8.36
N PRO A 221 -9.10 -10.74 7.82
CA PRO A 221 -9.04 -9.44 8.47
C PRO A 221 -10.41 -8.77 8.47
N VAL A 222 -10.68 -7.97 9.49
CA VAL A 222 -11.86 -7.10 9.47
C VAL A 222 -11.69 -6.07 8.36
N LEU A 223 -12.73 -5.87 7.54
CA LEU A 223 -12.78 -4.85 6.49
C LEU A 223 -13.84 -3.80 6.85
N PRO A 224 -13.47 -2.71 7.56
CA PRO A 224 -14.36 -1.59 7.81
C PRO A 224 -14.78 -0.91 6.50
N LEU A 225 -15.99 -0.32 6.48
CA LEU A 225 -16.47 0.38 5.29
C LEU A 225 -15.57 1.56 4.88
N SER A 226 -14.94 2.25 5.83
CA SER A 226 -13.95 3.30 5.57
C SER A 226 -12.72 2.79 4.82
N THR A 227 -12.22 1.61 5.20
CA THR A 227 -11.08 0.98 4.50
C THR A 227 -11.49 0.45 3.12
N ALA A 228 -12.70 -0.09 2.99
CA ALA A 228 -13.25 -0.52 1.69
C ALA A 228 -13.44 0.66 0.74
N GLU A 229 -13.95 1.78 1.24
CA GLU A 229 -14.07 3.05 0.49
C GLU A 229 -12.69 3.56 0.04
N HIS A 230 -11.70 3.50 0.93
CA HIS A 230 -10.33 3.89 0.61
C HIS A 230 -9.74 3.01 -0.50
N LEU A 231 -9.90 1.69 -0.42
CA LEU A 231 -9.47 0.76 -1.47
C LEU A 231 -10.19 1.05 -2.79
N LEU A 232 -11.49 1.25 -2.77
CA LEU A 232 -12.27 1.61 -3.95
C LEU A 232 -11.72 2.89 -4.60
N ARG A 233 -11.42 3.93 -3.81
CA ARG A 233 -10.82 5.17 -4.30
C ARG A 233 -9.44 4.94 -4.93
N VAL A 234 -8.63 4.04 -4.36
CA VAL A 234 -7.35 3.62 -4.96
C VAL A 234 -7.57 3.03 -6.34
N LEU A 235 -8.49 2.08 -6.49
CA LEU A 235 -8.77 1.41 -7.77
C LEU A 235 -9.26 2.39 -8.84
N ILE A 236 -10.13 3.33 -8.47
CA ILE A 236 -10.61 4.38 -9.36
C ILE A 236 -9.47 5.31 -9.80
N ALA A 237 -8.59 5.70 -8.86
CA ALA A 237 -7.42 6.51 -9.17
C ALA A 237 -6.39 5.78 -10.06
N GLU A 238 -6.43 4.44 -10.10
CA GLU A 238 -5.66 3.60 -11.02
C GLU A 238 -6.37 3.36 -12.36
N GLY A 239 -7.55 3.95 -12.57
CA GLY A 239 -8.30 3.86 -13.81
C GLY A 239 -9.24 2.65 -13.91
N ARG A 240 -9.41 1.86 -12.83
CA ARG A 240 -10.34 0.72 -12.85
C ARG A 240 -11.79 1.18 -12.97
N ARG A 241 -12.60 0.42 -13.69
CA ARG A 241 -14.02 0.73 -13.92
C ARG A 241 -14.86 -0.55 -13.94
N GLY A 242 -16.14 -0.43 -13.58
CA GLY A 242 -17.14 -1.50 -13.69
C GLY A 242 -16.70 -2.82 -13.06
N ALA A 243 -16.73 -3.91 -13.84
CA ALA A 243 -16.33 -5.25 -13.38
C ALA A 243 -14.88 -5.35 -12.93
N GLU A 244 -13.96 -4.57 -13.52
CA GLU A 244 -12.54 -4.56 -13.13
C GLU A 244 -12.35 -4.18 -11.67
N ILE A 245 -13.24 -3.36 -11.10
CA ILE A 245 -13.20 -2.98 -9.68
C ILE A 245 -13.53 -4.18 -8.80
N VAL A 246 -14.58 -4.93 -9.14
CA VAL A 246 -15.03 -6.08 -8.34
C VAL A 246 -14.05 -7.25 -8.43
N GLU A 247 -13.41 -7.41 -9.56
CA GLU A 247 -12.48 -8.51 -9.86
C GLU A 247 -11.03 -8.19 -9.48
N ASP A 248 -10.73 -6.94 -9.09
CA ASP A 248 -9.35 -6.53 -8.80
C ASP A 248 -8.75 -7.35 -7.65
N PRO A 249 -7.54 -7.91 -7.85
CA PRO A 249 -6.89 -8.74 -6.85
C PRO A 249 -6.61 -8.02 -5.51
N ALA A 250 -6.64 -6.70 -5.45
CA ALA A 250 -6.42 -5.97 -4.20
C ALA A 250 -7.47 -6.30 -3.11
N TRP A 251 -8.69 -6.72 -3.47
CA TRP A 251 -9.68 -7.18 -2.50
C TRP A 251 -9.26 -8.46 -1.78
N ARG A 252 -8.38 -9.27 -2.38
CA ARG A 252 -7.82 -10.48 -1.76
C ARG A 252 -6.93 -10.18 -0.56
N ILE A 253 -6.50 -8.93 -0.36
CA ILE A 253 -5.83 -8.47 0.87
C ILE A 253 -6.72 -8.74 2.09
N PHE A 254 -8.04 -8.64 1.90
CA PHE A 254 -9.05 -8.91 2.92
C PHE A 254 -9.75 -10.25 2.72
N LEU A 255 -9.17 -11.14 1.93
CA LEU A 255 -9.70 -12.46 1.62
C LEU A 255 -11.14 -12.40 1.10
N CYS A 256 -11.44 -11.38 0.29
CA CYS A 256 -12.73 -11.18 -0.35
C CYS A 256 -12.78 -11.82 -1.72
N SER A 257 -13.81 -12.63 -1.96
CA SER A 257 -14.22 -13.10 -3.28
C SER A 257 -14.97 -11.98 -4.04
N PRO A 258 -15.18 -12.07 -5.36
CA PRO A 258 -15.99 -11.08 -6.09
C PRO A 258 -17.43 -10.90 -5.53
N ASN A 259 -18.02 -11.94 -4.94
CA ASN A 259 -19.31 -11.81 -4.29
C ASN A 259 -19.22 -11.05 -2.97
N ASP A 260 -18.20 -11.34 -2.13
CA ASP A 260 -17.94 -10.54 -0.92
C ASP A 260 -17.73 -9.06 -1.27
N VAL A 261 -17.03 -8.76 -2.37
CA VAL A 261 -16.83 -7.38 -2.84
C VAL A 261 -18.15 -6.72 -3.21
N ALA A 262 -19.01 -7.42 -3.96
CA ALA A 262 -20.34 -6.91 -4.31
C ALA A 262 -21.19 -6.58 -3.06
N ASP A 263 -21.13 -7.44 -2.04
CA ASP A 263 -21.82 -7.19 -0.76
C ASP A 263 -21.25 -5.96 -0.04
N VAL A 264 -19.93 -5.80 -0.03
CA VAL A 264 -19.26 -4.60 0.54
C VAL A 264 -19.68 -3.33 -0.20
N LEU A 265 -19.68 -3.35 -1.55
CA LEU A 265 -20.08 -2.19 -2.35
C LEU A 265 -21.56 -1.87 -2.19
N THR A 266 -22.43 -2.88 -2.05
CA THR A 266 -23.85 -2.69 -1.71
C THR A 266 -24.00 -1.98 -0.36
N ARG A 267 -23.26 -2.42 0.66
CA ARG A 267 -23.26 -1.74 1.98
C ARG A 267 -22.72 -0.31 1.89
N LEU A 268 -21.69 -0.04 1.10
CA LEU A 268 -21.20 1.32 0.85
C LEU A 268 -22.26 2.19 0.17
N SER A 269 -23.01 1.65 -0.79
CA SER A 269 -24.08 2.40 -1.48
C SER A 269 -25.21 2.79 -0.53
N GLN A 270 -25.53 1.95 0.47
CA GLN A 270 -26.51 2.27 1.51
C GLN A 270 -26.09 3.48 2.36
N THR A 271 -24.80 3.78 2.46
CA THR A 271 -24.30 5.00 3.13
C THR A 271 -24.42 6.26 2.25
N ARG A 272 -24.91 6.13 1.02
CA ARG A 272 -25.03 7.21 0.02
C ARG A 272 -23.69 7.86 -0.38
N ARG A 273 -22.57 7.20 -0.10
CA ARG A 273 -21.22 7.66 -0.51
C ARG A 273 -20.89 7.30 -1.95
N ILE A 274 -21.48 6.22 -2.44
CA ILE A 274 -21.40 5.76 -3.83
C ILE A 274 -22.76 5.29 -4.29
N GLY A 275 -22.98 5.18 -5.61
CA GLY A 275 -24.06 4.39 -6.19
C GLY A 275 -23.47 3.07 -6.71
N PHE A 276 -24.05 1.94 -6.35
CA PHE A 276 -23.64 0.62 -6.85
C PHE A 276 -24.85 -0.20 -7.24
N GLU A 277 -24.85 -0.64 -8.49
CA GLU A 277 -25.89 -1.50 -9.07
C GLU A 277 -25.22 -2.68 -9.78
N ARG A 278 -25.75 -3.88 -9.58
CA ARG A 278 -25.31 -5.10 -10.24
C ARG A 278 -26.50 -5.85 -10.83
N ALA A 279 -26.45 -6.09 -12.14
CA ALA A 279 -27.41 -6.91 -12.87
C ALA A 279 -26.64 -7.99 -13.65
N GLY A 280 -26.52 -9.18 -13.09
CA GLY A 280 -25.70 -10.26 -13.64
C GLY A 280 -24.21 -9.88 -13.69
N SER A 281 -23.66 -9.80 -14.91
CA SER A 281 -22.28 -9.36 -15.17
C SER A 281 -22.14 -7.83 -15.32
N HIS A 282 -23.25 -7.12 -15.46
CA HIS A 282 -23.24 -5.67 -15.59
C HIS A 282 -23.10 -5.02 -14.21
N ILE A 283 -22.11 -4.16 -14.08
CA ILE A 283 -21.82 -3.42 -12.87
C ILE A 283 -21.78 -1.94 -13.22
N VAL A 284 -22.62 -1.17 -12.53
CA VAL A 284 -22.64 0.29 -12.61
C VAL A 284 -22.20 0.84 -11.27
N LEU A 285 -21.20 1.70 -11.30
CA LEU A 285 -20.65 2.36 -10.12
C LEU A 285 -20.63 3.86 -10.35
N HIS A 286 -21.33 4.59 -9.50
CA HIS A 286 -21.30 6.05 -9.44
C HIS A 286 -20.49 6.50 -8.24
N THR A 287 -19.50 7.31 -8.48
CA THR A 287 -18.56 7.79 -7.44
C THR A 287 -18.53 9.30 -7.41
N PRO A 288 -18.16 9.91 -6.27
CA PRO A 288 -18.03 11.36 -6.20
C PRO A 288 -17.05 11.88 -7.27
N PRO A 289 -17.38 12.96 -7.99
CA PRO A 289 -16.51 13.54 -9.03
C PRO A 289 -15.09 13.88 -8.52
N ALA A 290 -14.97 14.25 -7.25
CA ALA A 290 -13.70 14.55 -6.60
C ALA A 290 -12.72 13.35 -6.57
N TRP A 291 -13.19 12.11 -6.74
CA TRP A 291 -12.31 10.94 -6.80
C TRP A 291 -11.67 10.76 -8.16
N GLU A 292 -12.34 11.22 -9.22
CA GLU A 292 -11.85 11.13 -10.61
C GLU A 292 -10.81 12.23 -10.91
N THR A 293 -10.96 13.39 -10.28
CA THR A 293 -10.04 14.53 -10.48
C THR A 293 -8.72 14.40 -9.70
N ALA A 294 -8.68 13.50 -8.72
CA ALA A 294 -7.49 13.24 -7.90
C ALA A 294 -6.55 12.17 -8.50
N ALA A 295 -6.80 11.74 -9.75
CA ALA A 295 -6.01 10.77 -10.50
C ALA A 295 -4.78 11.40 -11.17
#